data_8e2ad2cd14bcd27f61cd4f067ac169a0
#
_entry.id   8e2ad2cd14bcd27f61cd4f067ac169a0
#
_cell.length_a   1.000
_cell.length_b   1.000
_cell.length_c   1.000
_cell.angle_alpha   90.00
_cell.angle_beta   90.00
_cell.angle_gamma   90.00
#
_symmetry.space_group_name_H-M   'P 1'
#
loop_
_entity.id
_entity.type
_entity.pdbx_description
1 polymer ?
#
loop_
_entity_poly.entity_id
_entity_poly.type
_entity_poly.pdbx_seq_one_letter_code
_entity_poly.pdbx_strand_id
1 'polypeptide(L)'
;MNNKIMKEGLTYDDVLVVPAYSEVLPYMVSTSTKFTKNIILNIPIVSAAMDTVTESIMAIAIAQEGGIGVLHKNMSIERQALEVRKVKRSESGMILDPITLTLSATVGDAFALMRENKIGGIPIVDEDVKLLGIVTNRDLRFEKDMNLSISEVMTSGQLITTELNDLENAESILKENKIEKLPIVNSDNQLVGLITFKDIIKNRMRPNACKDQYGRLRVAAAVGVTDDVLKRVEALSNASVDAIIIDTAHGHTKGVVEVLKKVKSTFPNLDIVVGNIATSAAAQALIDAGA
;
A
#
# COMPACT_ATOMS: atom_id res chain seq x y z
N MET A 1 -40.94 -31.03 -1.12
CA MET A 1 -40.24 -30.54 0.08
C MET A 1 -38.88 -30.03 -0.36
N ASN A 2 -38.61 -28.75 -0.24
CA ASN A 2 -37.26 -28.23 -0.50
C ASN A 2 -36.28 -28.82 0.51
N ASN A 3 -35.43 -29.72 0.04
CA ASN A 3 -34.46 -30.38 0.89
C ASN A 3 -33.38 -29.33 1.29
N LYS A 4 -33.60 -28.66 2.42
CA LYS A 4 -32.69 -27.63 2.93
C LYS A 4 -31.36 -28.21 3.40
N ILE A 5 -31.30 -29.54 3.60
CA ILE A 5 -30.09 -30.27 3.98
C ILE A 5 -29.59 -30.98 2.71
N MET A 6 -28.45 -30.56 2.21
CA MET A 6 -27.86 -31.15 0.98
C MET A 6 -26.90 -32.30 1.30
N LYS A 7 -26.09 -32.16 2.30
CA LYS A 7 -25.07 -33.12 2.75
C LYS A 7 -24.52 -32.77 4.12
N GLU A 8 -23.84 -33.71 4.75
CA GLU A 8 -23.01 -33.49 5.90
C GLU A 8 -21.77 -32.68 5.49
N GLY A 9 -21.35 -31.68 6.32
CA GLY A 9 -20.17 -30.88 6.16
C GLY A 9 -19.28 -31.03 7.37
N LEU A 10 -17.98 -31.22 7.17
CA LEU A 10 -16.98 -31.28 8.24
C LEU A 10 -16.31 -29.93 8.41
N THR A 11 -15.97 -29.58 9.65
CA THR A 11 -15.12 -28.43 9.99
C THR A 11 -13.69 -28.87 10.24
N TYR A 12 -12.76 -27.93 10.38
CA TYR A 12 -11.37 -28.26 10.72
C TYR A 12 -11.23 -28.90 12.11
N ASP A 13 -12.20 -28.67 13.00
CA ASP A 13 -12.23 -29.29 14.33
C ASP A 13 -12.66 -30.78 14.28
N ASP A 14 -13.28 -31.20 13.17
CA ASP A 14 -13.77 -32.56 12.98
C ASP A 14 -12.73 -33.49 12.29
N VAL A 15 -11.64 -32.91 11.78
CA VAL A 15 -10.70 -33.67 10.92
C VAL A 15 -9.24 -33.41 11.27
N LEU A 16 -8.39 -34.41 10.98
CA LEU A 16 -6.95 -34.31 11.03
C LEU A 16 -6.36 -34.64 9.66
N VAL A 17 -5.29 -33.95 9.30
CA VAL A 17 -4.51 -34.30 8.10
C VAL A 17 -3.68 -35.56 8.41
N VAL A 18 -3.88 -36.62 7.63
CA VAL A 18 -3.10 -37.86 7.77
C VAL A 18 -1.68 -37.63 7.24
N PRO A 19 -0.64 -37.88 8.06
CA PRO A 19 0.73 -37.82 7.58
C PRO A 19 0.98 -38.82 6.45
N ALA A 20 1.67 -38.39 5.41
CA ALA A 20 2.06 -39.22 4.28
C ALA A 20 3.58 -39.23 4.11
N TYR A 21 4.09 -40.20 3.34
CA TYR A 21 5.50 -40.22 2.95
C TYR A 21 5.82 -38.92 2.18
N SER A 22 6.96 -38.29 2.53
CA SER A 22 7.41 -37.06 1.92
C SER A 22 8.91 -37.09 1.64
N GLU A 23 9.30 -36.63 0.47
CA GLU A 23 10.71 -36.37 0.10
C GLU A 23 11.01 -34.87 0.13
N VAL A 24 10.03 -34.02 0.57
CA VAL A 24 10.14 -32.57 0.63
C VAL A 24 10.48 -32.14 2.05
N LEU A 25 11.58 -31.43 2.21
CA LEU A 25 11.98 -30.84 3.49
C LEU A 25 11.35 -29.45 3.67
N PRO A 26 11.12 -28.97 4.92
CA PRO A 26 10.45 -27.69 5.17
C PRO A 26 11.05 -26.49 4.43
N TYR A 27 12.36 -26.42 4.28
CA TYR A 27 13.04 -25.33 3.57
C TYR A 27 12.88 -25.38 2.03
N MET A 28 12.38 -26.50 1.49
CA MET A 28 12.08 -26.66 0.04
C MET A 28 10.66 -26.22 -0.32
N VAL A 29 9.84 -25.89 0.69
CA VAL A 29 8.43 -25.54 0.50
C VAL A 29 8.30 -24.05 0.24
N SER A 30 7.54 -23.68 -0.80
CA SER A 30 7.07 -22.32 -1.02
C SER A 30 5.66 -22.16 -0.44
N THR A 31 5.47 -21.18 0.44
CA THR A 31 4.15 -20.83 0.99
C THR A 31 3.45 -19.74 0.18
N SER A 32 4.08 -19.26 -0.90
CA SER A 32 3.51 -18.25 -1.78
C SER A 32 2.19 -18.70 -2.39
N THR A 33 1.19 -17.82 -2.36
CA THR A 33 -0.16 -18.12 -2.86
C THR A 33 -0.80 -16.90 -3.53
N LYS A 34 -1.78 -17.15 -4.39
CA LYS A 34 -2.59 -16.09 -4.99
C LYS A 34 -3.72 -15.69 -4.05
N PHE A 35 -3.76 -14.42 -3.68
CA PHE A 35 -4.91 -13.83 -2.98
C PHE A 35 -5.99 -13.38 -3.97
N THR A 36 -5.55 -12.73 -5.06
CA THR A 36 -6.37 -12.34 -6.19
C THR A 36 -5.64 -12.68 -7.49
N LYS A 37 -6.22 -12.31 -8.63
CA LYS A 37 -5.58 -12.48 -9.93
C LYS A 37 -4.21 -11.75 -10.01
N ASN A 38 -4.12 -10.56 -9.38
CA ASN A 38 -2.96 -9.67 -9.49
C ASN A 38 -2.14 -9.58 -8.19
N ILE A 39 -2.61 -10.16 -7.08
CA ILE A 39 -1.93 -10.09 -5.78
C ILE A 39 -1.45 -11.47 -5.36
N ILE A 40 -0.14 -11.59 -5.19
CA ILE A 40 0.51 -12.76 -4.62
C ILE A 40 0.90 -12.44 -3.18
N LEU A 41 0.61 -13.36 -2.27
CA LEU A 41 1.08 -13.33 -0.89
C LEU A 41 2.29 -14.26 -0.75
N ASN A 42 3.27 -13.90 0.06
CA ASN A 42 4.43 -14.73 0.35
C ASN A 42 4.14 -15.76 1.44
N ILE A 43 3.14 -15.48 2.30
CA ILE A 43 2.53 -16.45 3.23
C ILE A 43 1.01 -16.42 3.07
N PRO A 44 0.29 -17.56 3.21
CA PRO A 44 -1.14 -17.65 2.98
C PRO A 44 -1.96 -17.16 4.19
N ILE A 45 -1.65 -15.97 4.71
CA ILE A 45 -2.31 -15.39 5.89
C ILE A 45 -2.93 -14.05 5.54
N VAL A 46 -4.23 -13.92 5.85
CA VAL A 46 -5.02 -12.71 5.68
C VAL A 46 -5.68 -12.35 7.01
N SER A 47 -5.48 -11.15 7.54
CA SER A 47 -6.19 -10.75 8.76
C SER A 47 -7.62 -10.31 8.45
N ALA A 48 -8.56 -10.73 9.31
CA ALA A 48 -9.99 -10.51 9.10
C ALA A 48 -10.40 -9.04 9.22
N ALA A 49 -11.41 -8.66 8.42
CA ALA A 49 -11.99 -7.31 8.40
C ALA A 49 -12.91 -7.07 9.61
N MET A 50 -12.41 -7.30 10.80
CA MET A 50 -13.15 -7.17 12.05
C MET A 50 -12.74 -5.92 12.82
N ASP A 51 -13.72 -5.22 13.39
CA ASP A 51 -13.46 -4.10 14.29
C ASP A 51 -12.57 -4.57 15.46
N THR A 52 -11.67 -3.71 15.91
CA THR A 52 -10.66 -3.97 16.94
C THR A 52 -9.64 -5.08 16.60
N VAL A 53 -9.71 -5.71 15.43
CA VAL A 53 -8.74 -6.71 14.94
C VAL A 53 -7.82 -6.12 13.90
N THR A 54 -8.36 -5.62 12.78
CA THR A 54 -7.53 -5.14 11.67
C THR A 54 -7.73 -3.65 11.42
N GLU A 55 -6.87 -2.86 12.01
CA GLU A 55 -6.55 -1.48 11.64
C GLU A 55 -5.13 -1.42 11.07
N SER A 56 -4.59 -0.22 10.81
CA SER A 56 -3.27 -0.07 10.16
C SER A 56 -2.14 -0.82 10.87
N ILE A 57 -2.13 -0.90 12.21
CA ILE A 57 -1.05 -1.58 12.96
C ILE A 57 -1.01 -3.07 12.61
N MET A 58 -2.15 -3.77 12.67
CA MET A 58 -2.23 -5.19 12.31
C MET A 58 -1.97 -5.39 10.81
N ALA A 59 -2.53 -4.54 9.94
CA ALA A 59 -2.32 -4.64 8.50
C ALA A 59 -0.84 -4.48 8.13
N ILE A 60 -0.11 -3.57 8.78
CA ILE A 60 1.33 -3.40 8.61
C ILE A 60 2.07 -4.68 9.05
N ALA A 61 1.78 -5.19 10.26
CA ALA A 61 2.46 -6.36 10.80
C ALA A 61 2.29 -7.60 9.89
N ILE A 62 1.06 -7.88 9.45
CA ILE A 62 0.78 -9.01 8.55
C ILE A 62 1.45 -8.84 7.19
N ALA A 63 1.42 -7.65 6.60
CA ALA A 63 2.05 -7.39 5.32
C ALA A 63 3.58 -7.48 5.41
N GLN A 64 4.19 -7.09 6.52
CA GLN A 64 5.62 -7.23 6.79
C GLN A 64 6.08 -8.68 6.83
N GLU A 65 5.24 -9.59 7.27
CA GLU A 65 5.52 -11.04 7.31
C GLU A 65 5.15 -11.75 5.99
N GLY A 66 4.54 -11.03 5.02
CA GLY A 66 4.25 -11.56 3.68
C GLY A 66 2.78 -11.87 3.40
N GLY A 67 1.89 -11.63 4.35
CA GLY A 67 0.44 -11.72 4.19
C GLY A 67 -0.19 -10.40 3.76
N ILE A 68 -1.50 -10.23 4.01
CA ILE A 68 -2.23 -8.98 3.76
C ILE A 68 -3.27 -8.73 4.85
N GLY A 69 -3.38 -7.48 5.30
CA GLY A 69 -4.42 -7.06 6.21
C GLY A 69 -5.64 -6.51 5.50
N VAL A 70 -6.85 -6.86 5.97
CA VAL A 70 -8.11 -6.30 5.48
C VAL A 70 -8.67 -5.34 6.51
N LEU A 71 -8.59 -4.04 6.23
CA LEU A 71 -9.11 -2.99 7.11
C LEU A 71 -10.63 -3.07 7.22
N HIS A 72 -11.15 -3.05 8.44
CA HIS A 72 -12.60 -3.12 8.69
C HIS A 72 -13.33 -1.85 8.25
N LYS A 73 -14.65 -1.98 8.00
CA LYS A 73 -15.51 -0.87 7.51
C LYS A 73 -16.26 -0.10 8.61
N ASN A 74 -16.12 -0.49 9.88
CA ASN A 74 -16.82 0.16 11.00
C ASN A 74 -16.12 1.48 11.39
N MET A 75 -15.98 2.38 10.43
CA MET A 75 -15.42 3.72 10.57
C MET A 75 -15.86 4.61 9.43
N SER A 76 -15.64 5.93 9.52
CA SER A 76 -15.94 6.85 8.44
C SER A 76 -15.09 6.55 7.20
N ILE A 77 -15.52 7.04 6.04
CA ILE A 77 -14.80 6.88 4.75
C ILE A 77 -13.40 7.48 4.87
N GLU A 78 -13.30 8.69 5.44
CA GLU A 78 -12.05 9.44 5.59
C GLU A 78 -11.08 8.71 6.51
N ARG A 79 -11.58 8.14 7.62
CA ARG A 79 -10.77 7.38 8.56
C ARG A 79 -10.26 6.09 7.92
N GLN A 80 -11.09 5.34 7.20
CA GLN A 80 -10.65 4.12 6.52
C GLN A 80 -9.59 4.41 5.45
N ALA A 81 -9.79 5.47 4.65
CA ALA A 81 -8.78 5.93 3.70
C ALA A 81 -7.47 6.39 4.38
N LEU A 82 -7.56 7.01 5.57
CA LEU A 82 -6.39 7.36 6.36
C LEU A 82 -5.64 6.11 6.85
N GLU A 83 -6.36 5.07 7.29
CA GLU A 83 -5.74 3.80 7.69
C GLU A 83 -5.01 3.14 6.50
N VAL A 84 -5.59 3.14 5.29
CA VAL A 84 -4.89 2.70 4.06
C VAL A 84 -3.59 3.50 3.86
N ARG A 85 -3.67 4.83 3.91
CA ARG A 85 -2.47 5.70 3.75
C ARG A 85 -1.39 5.41 4.79
N LYS A 86 -1.76 5.12 6.05
CA LYS A 86 -0.79 4.73 7.08
C LYS A 86 -0.04 3.46 6.71
N VAL A 87 -0.74 2.43 6.21
CA VAL A 87 -0.10 1.20 5.74
C VAL A 87 0.84 1.49 4.57
N LYS A 88 0.36 2.20 3.55
CA LYS A 88 1.16 2.56 2.36
C LYS A 88 2.41 3.39 2.67
N ARG A 89 2.37 4.22 3.72
CA ARG A 89 3.49 5.05 4.16
C ARG A 89 4.43 4.38 5.17
N SER A 90 4.03 3.27 5.77
CA SER A 90 4.82 2.60 6.82
C SER A 90 6.13 2.00 6.30
N GLU A 91 6.07 1.43 5.12
CA GLU A 91 7.22 1.01 4.34
C GLU A 91 6.98 1.41 2.89
N SER A 92 7.83 2.24 2.36
CA SER A 92 7.84 2.58 0.95
C SER A 92 9.25 2.33 0.41
N GLY A 93 9.36 1.55 -0.66
CA GLY A 93 10.59 1.50 -1.44
C GLY A 93 10.82 2.84 -2.12
N MET A 94 9.72 3.58 -2.36
CA MET A 94 9.71 4.89 -2.98
C MET A 94 8.51 5.71 -2.44
N ILE A 95 8.74 6.95 -2.11
CA ILE A 95 7.70 7.93 -1.76
C ILE A 95 7.19 8.54 -3.07
N LEU A 96 5.97 8.19 -3.50
CA LEU A 96 5.36 8.64 -4.78
C LEU A 96 4.88 10.09 -4.78
N ASP A 97 4.63 10.66 -3.60
CA ASP A 97 4.15 12.04 -3.44
C ASP A 97 4.94 12.66 -2.29
N PRO A 98 6.20 13.01 -2.53
CA PRO A 98 7.04 13.59 -1.52
C PRO A 98 6.55 15.01 -1.17
N ILE A 99 6.66 15.37 0.10
CA ILE A 99 6.42 16.74 0.55
C ILE A 99 7.47 17.63 -0.08
N THR A 100 7.05 18.70 -0.74
CA THR A 100 7.89 19.65 -1.45
C THR A 100 7.75 21.06 -0.89
N LEU A 101 8.71 21.91 -1.19
CA LEU A 101 8.67 23.36 -0.99
C LEU A 101 8.99 24.06 -2.32
N THR A 102 8.61 25.32 -2.43
CA THR A 102 8.98 26.19 -3.55
C THR A 102 10.11 27.14 -3.14
N LEU A 103 10.70 27.83 -4.12
CA LEU A 103 11.78 28.81 -3.86
C LEU A 103 11.36 29.98 -2.96
N SER A 104 10.07 30.23 -2.82
CA SER A 104 9.52 31.28 -1.94
C SER A 104 9.56 30.92 -0.45
N ALA A 105 9.86 29.65 -0.13
CA ALA A 105 9.90 29.17 1.25
C ALA A 105 11.17 29.63 1.98
N THR A 106 11.07 29.63 3.30
CA THR A 106 12.18 29.97 4.21
C THR A 106 12.75 28.72 4.88
N VAL A 107 13.89 28.89 5.52
CA VAL A 107 14.48 27.88 6.42
C VAL A 107 13.50 27.49 7.52
N GLY A 108 12.75 28.44 8.09
CA GLY A 108 11.72 28.19 9.10
C GLY A 108 10.60 27.29 8.60
N ASP A 109 10.13 27.49 7.36
CA ASP A 109 9.12 26.63 6.73
C ASP A 109 9.62 25.20 6.57
N ALA A 110 10.89 25.04 6.14
CA ALA A 110 11.50 23.73 6.00
C ALA A 110 11.60 23.00 7.34
N PHE A 111 12.04 23.69 8.42
CA PHE A 111 12.08 23.12 9.76
C PHE A 111 10.70 22.71 10.27
N ALA A 112 9.68 23.54 10.06
CA ALA A 112 8.32 23.26 10.48
C ALA A 112 7.79 21.99 9.80
N LEU A 113 7.91 21.89 8.45
CA LEU A 113 7.48 20.73 7.69
C LEU A 113 8.25 19.44 8.03
N MET A 114 9.58 19.55 8.21
CA MET A 114 10.40 18.40 8.60
C MET A 114 9.99 17.85 9.97
N ARG A 115 9.70 18.72 10.93
CA ARG A 115 9.29 18.37 12.28
C ARG A 115 7.88 17.77 12.30
N GLU A 116 6.93 18.40 11.63
CA GLU A 116 5.55 17.95 11.57
C GLU A 116 5.43 16.57 10.92
N ASN A 117 6.12 16.36 9.80
CA ASN A 117 6.04 15.14 9.01
C ASN A 117 7.12 14.11 9.38
N LYS A 118 8.01 14.40 10.33
CA LYS A 118 9.13 13.52 10.76
C LYS A 118 10.03 13.08 9.60
N ILE A 119 10.30 14.00 8.68
CA ILE A 119 11.14 13.77 7.50
C ILE A 119 12.47 14.54 7.63
N GLY A 120 13.51 14.05 6.98
CA GLY A 120 14.85 14.63 7.07
C GLY A 120 15.34 15.26 5.77
N GLY A 121 14.45 15.59 4.84
CA GLY A 121 14.76 16.31 3.62
C GLY A 121 13.55 16.49 2.74
N ILE A 122 13.54 17.60 2.01
CA ILE A 122 12.43 18.10 1.23
C ILE A 122 12.96 18.52 -0.15
N PRO A 123 12.46 17.95 -1.26
CA PRO A 123 12.71 18.46 -2.60
C PRO A 123 12.12 19.87 -2.78
N ILE A 124 12.84 20.70 -3.49
CA ILE A 124 12.40 22.05 -3.87
C ILE A 124 12.00 22.01 -5.34
N VAL A 125 10.80 22.49 -5.64
CA VAL A 125 10.21 22.44 -6.99
C VAL A 125 9.70 23.82 -7.42
N ASP A 126 9.48 23.98 -8.73
CA ASP A 126 8.75 25.12 -9.29
C ASP A 126 7.24 24.86 -9.36
N GLU A 127 6.48 25.76 -10.00
CA GLU A 127 5.03 25.66 -10.18
C GLU A 127 4.62 24.47 -11.08
N ASP A 128 5.51 24.01 -11.97
CA ASP A 128 5.31 22.85 -12.85
C ASP A 128 5.82 21.54 -12.22
N VAL A 129 6.14 21.55 -10.90
CA VAL A 129 6.70 20.42 -10.15
C VAL A 129 8.08 19.98 -10.66
N LYS A 130 8.81 20.80 -11.41
CA LYS A 130 10.19 20.51 -11.81
C LYS A 130 11.13 20.62 -10.64
N LEU A 131 12.05 19.68 -10.53
CA LEU A 131 13.03 19.63 -9.45
C LEU A 131 14.09 20.73 -9.62
N LEU A 132 14.19 21.61 -8.65
CA LEU A 132 15.14 22.72 -8.59
C LEU A 132 16.28 22.47 -7.58
N GLY A 133 15.99 21.74 -6.51
CA GLY A 133 16.94 21.49 -5.43
C GLY A 133 16.42 20.50 -4.42
N ILE A 134 17.23 20.26 -3.41
CA ILE A 134 16.84 19.51 -2.22
C ILE A 134 17.44 20.16 -0.98
N VAL A 135 16.65 20.25 0.09
CA VAL A 135 17.13 20.65 1.42
C VAL A 135 17.03 19.48 2.38
N THR A 136 18.05 19.27 3.18
CA THR A 136 18.14 18.15 4.13
C THR A 136 18.50 18.65 5.53
N ASN A 137 18.34 17.78 6.55
CA ASN A 137 18.81 18.09 7.90
C ASN A 137 20.30 18.46 7.96
N ARG A 138 21.12 18.02 6.98
CA ARG A 138 22.54 18.35 6.91
C ARG A 138 22.73 19.82 6.55
N ASP A 139 21.94 20.31 5.60
CA ASP A 139 22.01 21.68 5.10
C ASP A 139 21.54 22.68 6.17
N LEU A 140 20.52 22.29 6.94
CA LEU A 140 19.90 23.12 7.97
C LEU A 140 20.56 23.02 9.35
N ARG A 141 21.49 22.10 9.58
CA ARG A 141 22.00 21.74 10.91
C ARG A 141 22.57 22.92 11.70
N PHE A 142 23.22 23.86 11.04
CA PHE A 142 23.89 25.00 11.67
C PHE A 142 23.23 26.34 11.35
N GLU A 143 22.13 26.32 10.58
CA GLU A 143 21.40 27.52 10.23
C GLU A 143 20.57 28.01 11.43
N LYS A 144 20.67 29.32 11.68
CA LYS A 144 19.99 30.00 12.80
C LYS A 144 18.97 31.02 12.32
N ASP A 145 19.13 31.52 11.10
CA ASP A 145 18.22 32.51 10.53
C ASP A 145 17.02 31.77 9.88
N MET A 146 15.90 31.79 10.59
CA MET A 146 14.66 31.14 10.10
C MET A 146 14.00 31.89 8.96
N ASN A 147 14.39 33.16 8.71
CA ASN A 147 13.83 33.96 7.61
C ASN A 147 14.69 33.88 6.34
N LEU A 148 15.84 33.21 6.39
CA LEU A 148 16.69 33.01 5.24
C LEU A 148 15.95 32.24 4.14
N SER A 149 16.13 32.66 2.89
CA SER A 149 15.51 31.95 1.74
C SER A 149 16.06 30.52 1.62
N ILE A 150 15.16 29.57 1.32
CA ILE A 150 15.56 28.18 1.12
C ILE A 150 16.55 28.03 -0.03
N SER A 151 16.52 28.91 -1.02
CA SER A 151 17.42 28.92 -2.16
C SER A 151 18.88 29.15 -1.80
N GLU A 152 19.15 29.76 -0.64
CA GLU A 152 20.52 30.05 -0.17
C GLU A 152 21.17 28.86 0.54
N VAL A 153 20.36 27.92 1.03
CA VAL A 153 20.83 26.77 1.82
C VAL A 153 20.60 25.41 1.12
N MET A 154 19.71 25.35 0.12
CA MET A 154 19.44 24.10 -0.59
C MET A 154 20.65 23.66 -1.43
N THR A 155 20.79 22.34 -1.59
CA THR A 155 21.65 21.79 -2.64
C THR A 155 20.96 21.97 -3.98
N SER A 156 21.60 22.69 -4.90
CA SER A 156 21.13 22.95 -6.26
C SER A 156 22.24 22.70 -7.28
N GLY A 157 21.97 22.85 -8.57
CA GLY A 157 22.93 22.64 -9.64
C GLY A 157 22.96 21.19 -10.10
N GLN A 158 24.06 20.46 -9.90
CA GLN A 158 24.18 19.06 -10.34
C GLN A 158 23.51 18.11 -9.34
N LEU A 159 22.17 18.04 -9.38
CA LEU A 159 21.40 17.13 -8.53
C LEU A 159 21.56 15.69 -9.04
N ILE A 160 21.78 14.78 -8.10
CA ILE A 160 21.76 13.35 -8.41
C ILE A 160 20.31 12.90 -8.36
N THR A 161 19.80 12.40 -9.47
CA THR A 161 18.42 11.93 -9.66
C THR A 161 18.42 10.54 -10.34
N THR A 162 17.27 9.89 -10.35
CA THR A 162 17.02 8.67 -11.12
C THR A 162 15.66 8.73 -11.78
N GLU A 163 15.37 7.79 -12.69
CA GLU A 163 14.05 7.62 -13.30
C GLU A 163 13.32 6.40 -12.70
N LEU A 164 12.00 6.31 -12.93
CA LEU A 164 11.16 5.21 -12.43
C LEU A 164 11.59 3.81 -12.93
N ASN A 165 12.17 3.74 -14.11
CA ASN A 165 12.63 2.50 -14.74
C ASN A 165 14.02 2.04 -14.24
N ASP A 166 14.72 2.84 -13.44
CA ASP A 166 16.08 2.56 -12.95
C ASP A 166 16.16 2.41 -11.42
N LEU A 167 15.07 1.99 -10.79
CA LEU A 167 14.99 1.86 -9.33
C LEU A 167 15.91 0.77 -8.76
N GLU A 168 16.27 -0.24 -9.55
CA GLU A 168 17.17 -1.32 -9.13
C GLU A 168 18.58 -0.80 -8.81
N ASN A 169 19.00 0.26 -9.47
CA ASN A 169 20.30 0.90 -9.25
C ASN A 169 20.31 1.97 -8.16
N ALA A 170 19.15 2.31 -7.59
CA ALA A 170 19.03 3.40 -6.61
C ALA A 170 19.99 3.26 -5.41
N GLU A 171 20.24 2.03 -4.94
CA GLU A 171 21.20 1.77 -3.86
C GLU A 171 22.63 2.10 -4.26
N SER A 172 23.06 1.69 -5.45
CA SER A 172 24.39 1.99 -5.97
C SER A 172 24.59 3.49 -6.11
N ILE A 173 23.57 4.19 -6.67
CA ILE A 173 23.58 5.65 -6.84
C ILE A 173 23.73 6.36 -5.47
N LEU A 174 22.94 5.97 -4.47
CA LEU A 174 23.03 6.54 -3.12
C LEU A 174 24.40 6.32 -2.49
N LYS A 175 24.96 5.11 -2.64
CA LYS A 175 26.26 4.72 -2.08
C LYS A 175 27.42 5.46 -2.75
N GLU A 176 27.47 5.48 -4.07
CA GLU A 176 28.55 6.09 -4.86
C GLU A 176 28.61 7.60 -4.63
N ASN A 177 27.44 8.24 -4.57
CA ASN A 177 27.34 9.69 -4.37
C ASN A 177 27.29 10.11 -2.87
N LYS A 178 27.30 9.15 -1.94
CA LYS A 178 27.25 9.38 -0.48
C LYS A 178 26.06 10.26 -0.04
N ILE A 179 24.92 10.06 -0.70
CA ILE A 179 23.65 10.75 -0.41
C ILE A 179 22.66 9.80 0.26
N GLU A 180 21.73 10.36 1.04
CA GLU A 180 20.71 9.60 1.76
C GLU A 180 19.33 9.66 1.08
N LYS A 181 19.19 10.55 0.12
CA LYS A 181 17.92 10.80 -0.60
C LYS A 181 18.19 10.96 -2.07
N LEU A 182 17.38 10.26 -2.87
CA LEU A 182 17.48 10.24 -4.31
C LEU A 182 16.14 10.65 -4.90
N PRO A 183 15.98 11.86 -5.44
CA PRO A 183 14.79 12.27 -6.14
C PRO A 183 14.63 11.45 -7.43
N ILE A 184 13.38 11.11 -7.73
CA ILE A 184 13.00 10.43 -8.97
C ILE A 184 12.29 11.45 -9.84
N VAL A 185 12.75 11.59 -11.08
CA VAL A 185 12.20 12.53 -12.04
C VAL A 185 11.74 11.81 -13.31
N ASN A 186 10.84 12.43 -14.05
CA ASN A 186 10.48 12.01 -15.41
C ASN A 186 11.39 12.71 -16.45
N SER A 187 11.14 12.44 -17.74
CA SER A 187 11.86 13.04 -18.88
C SER A 187 11.80 14.57 -18.92
N ASP A 188 10.80 15.18 -18.32
CA ASP A 188 10.60 16.62 -18.25
C ASP A 188 11.20 17.24 -16.97
N ASN A 189 12.01 16.47 -16.21
CA ASN A 189 12.60 16.83 -14.93
C ASN A 189 11.55 17.13 -13.84
N GLN A 190 10.32 16.63 -13.97
CA GLN A 190 9.31 16.78 -12.95
C GLN A 190 9.52 15.69 -11.87
N LEU A 191 9.40 16.10 -10.62
CA LEU A 191 9.53 15.21 -9.47
C LEU A 191 8.34 14.24 -9.41
N VAL A 192 8.62 12.94 -9.52
CA VAL A 192 7.63 11.87 -9.44
C VAL A 192 7.77 11.00 -8.20
N GLY A 193 8.86 11.15 -7.46
CA GLY A 193 9.07 10.39 -6.23
C GLY A 193 10.38 10.72 -5.52
N LEU A 194 10.58 10.06 -4.39
CA LEU A 194 11.80 10.17 -3.57
C LEU A 194 12.13 8.81 -2.97
N ILE A 195 13.35 8.33 -3.14
CA ILE A 195 13.89 7.17 -2.44
C ILE A 195 14.81 7.64 -1.31
N THR A 196 14.74 6.98 -0.16
CA THR A 196 15.68 7.23 0.93
C THR A 196 16.49 5.97 1.27
N PHE A 197 17.70 6.18 1.81
CA PHE A 197 18.53 5.09 2.31
C PHE A 197 17.81 4.21 3.36
N LYS A 198 16.96 4.83 4.20
CA LYS A 198 16.15 4.11 5.19
C LYS A 198 15.17 3.13 4.55
N ASP A 199 14.61 3.47 3.40
CA ASP A 199 13.64 2.63 2.68
C ASP A 199 14.34 1.40 2.10
N ILE A 200 15.56 1.55 1.60
CA ILE A 200 16.37 0.43 1.10
C ILE A 200 16.74 -0.53 2.24
N ILE A 201 17.16 -0.02 3.40
CA ILE A 201 17.49 -0.88 4.55
C ILE A 201 16.24 -1.65 5.01
N LYS A 202 15.09 -1.01 5.13
CA LYS A 202 13.83 -1.68 5.50
C LYS A 202 13.48 -2.81 4.54
N ASN A 203 13.69 -2.62 3.24
CA ASN A 203 13.48 -3.65 2.24
C ASN A 203 14.36 -4.89 2.48
N ARG A 204 15.62 -4.70 2.86
CA ARG A 204 16.54 -5.81 3.18
C ARG A 204 16.17 -6.53 4.48
N MET A 205 15.66 -5.80 5.47
CA MET A 205 15.28 -6.39 6.75
C MET A 205 14.02 -7.26 6.64
N ARG A 206 13.18 -7.04 5.62
CA ARG A 206 11.91 -7.75 5.41
C ARG A 206 11.74 -8.20 3.96
N PRO A 207 12.56 -9.18 3.51
CA PRO A 207 12.56 -9.64 2.12
C PRO A 207 11.26 -10.33 1.72
N ASN A 208 10.54 -10.91 2.69
CA ASN A 208 9.28 -11.61 2.45
C ASN A 208 8.04 -10.71 2.55
N ALA A 209 8.19 -9.40 2.85
CA ALA A 209 7.06 -8.52 2.98
C ALA A 209 6.22 -8.47 1.70
N CYS A 210 4.89 -8.44 1.85
CA CYS A 210 3.94 -8.35 0.74
C CYS A 210 3.88 -6.89 0.26
N LYS A 211 4.55 -6.61 -0.86
CA LYS A 211 4.73 -5.26 -1.41
C LYS A 211 4.15 -5.12 -2.81
N ASP A 212 3.77 -3.90 -3.15
CA ASP A 212 3.41 -3.52 -4.51
C ASP A 212 4.67 -3.21 -5.34
N GLN A 213 4.48 -2.89 -6.61
CA GLN A 213 5.57 -2.56 -7.56
C GLN A 213 6.42 -1.34 -7.15
N TYR A 214 5.94 -0.53 -6.22
CA TYR A 214 6.65 0.64 -5.68
C TYR A 214 7.31 0.36 -4.33
N GLY A 215 7.33 -0.91 -3.89
CA GLY A 215 7.90 -1.33 -2.61
C GLY A 215 7.07 -0.94 -1.38
N ARG A 216 5.80 -0.51 -1.55
CA ARG A 216 4.89 -0.18 -0.45
C ARG A 216 4.14 -1.43 0.00
N LEU A 217 3.89 -1.55 1.30
CA LEU A 217 3.10 -2.67 1.83
C LEU A 217 1.72 -2.72 1.18
N ARG A 218 1.26 -3.94 0.87
CA ARG A 218 -0.09 -4.17 0.35
C ARG A 218 -1.11 -4.18 1.47
N VAL A 219 -2.30 -3.66 1.17
CA VAL A 219 -3.43 -3.58 2.09
C VAL A 219 -4.74 -3.72 1.33
N ALA A 220 -5.67 -4.49 1.89
CA ALA A 220 -7.04 -4.55 1.42
C ALA A 220 -7.98 -3.81 2.39
N ALA A 221 -9.18 -3.47 1.93
CA ALA A 221 -10.17 -2.81 2.76
C ALA A 221 -11.58 -3.35 2.49
N ALA A 222 -12.33 -3.59 3.58
CA ALA A 222 -13.70 -4.07 3.51
C ALA A 222 -14.68 -2.93 3.22
N VAL A 223 -15.70 -3.25 2.43
CA VAL A 223 -16.86 -2.41 2.17
C VAL A 223 -18.15 -3.21 2.34
N GLY A 224 -19.26 -2.52 2.56
CA GLY A 224 -20.60 -3.14 2.64
C GLY A 224 -21.42 -2.88 1.38
N VAL A 225 -22.67 -3.36 1.44
CA VAL A 225 -23.71 -3.08 0.43
C VAL A 225 -24.52 -1.87 0.94
N THR A 226 -23.98 -0.67 0.74
CA THR A 226 -24.55 0.60 1.21
C THR A 226 -24.66 1.58 0.06
N ASP A 227 -25.51 2.60 0.19
CA ASP A 227 -25.71 3.61 -0.87
C ASP A 227 -24.44 4.44 -1.16
N ASP A 228 -23.56 4.57 -0.17
CA ASP A 228 -22.31 5.33 -0.26
C ASP A 228 -21.08 4.47 -0.69
N VAL A 229 -21.30 3.20 -1.07
CA VAL A 229 -20.20 2.26 -1.39
C VAL A 229 -19.25 2.80 -2.45
N LEU A 230 -19.74 3.45 -3.51
CA LEU A 230 -18.86 4.00 -4.55
C LEU A 230 -17.98 5.12 -4.03
N LYS A 231 -18.52 6.02 -3.20
CA LYS A 231 -17.73 7.09 -2.57
C LYS A 231 -16.64 6.53 -1.66
N ARG A 232 -16.96 5.45 -0.93
CA ARG A 232 -16.00 4.76 -0.07
C ARG A 232 -14.89 4.11 -0.90
N VAL A 233 -15.25 3.36 -1.96
CA VAL A 233 -14.27 2.73 -2.85
C VAL A 233 -13.38 3.77 -3.54
N GLU A 234 -13.94 4.90 -3.97
CA GLU A 234 -13.18 6.00 -4.56
C GLU A 234 -12.15 6.58 -3.58
N ALA A 235 -12.55 6.86 -2.33
CA ALA A 235 -11.63 7.35 -1.30
C ALA A 235 -10.52 6.34 -0.97
N LEU A 236 -10.84 5.04 -0.95
CA LEU A 236 -9.88 3.95 -0.75
C LEU A 236 -8.93 3.81 -1.95
N SER A 237 -9.44 3.90 -3.18
CA SER A 237 -8.66 3.88 -4.41
C SER A 237 -7.68 5.07 -4.47
N ASN A 238 -8.13 6.27 -4.12
CA ASN A 238 -7.29 7.46 -4.02
C ASN A 238 -6.23 7.34 -2.91
N ALA A 239 -6.46 6.49 -1.90
CA ALA A 239 -5.49 6.13 -0.90
C ALA A 239 -4.54 4.98 -1.34
N SER A 240 -4.68 4.48 -2.57
CA SER A 240 -3.90 3.37 -3.16
C SER A 240 -4.14 2.01 -2.47
N VAL A 241 -5.38 1.68 -2.11
CA VAL A 241 -5.73 0.33 -1.66
C VAL A 241 -5.45 -0.70 -2.76
N ASP A 242 -4.97 -1.89 -2.40
CA ASP A 242 -4.61 -2.93 -3.39
C ASP A 242 -5.80 -3.82 -3.78
N ALA A 243 -6.73 -4.05 -2.85
CA ALA A 243 -7.95 -4.82 -3.13
C ALA A 243 -9.12 -4.32 -2.26
N ILE A 244 -10.33 -4.50 -2.77
CA ILE A 244 -11.58 -4.27 -2.04
C ILE A 244 -12.21 -5.61 -1.69
N ILE A 245 -12.69 -5.71 -0.45
CA ILE A 245 -13.43 -6.89 0.02
C ILE A 245 -14.90 -6.49 0.24
N ILE A 246 -15.80 -6.98 -0.60
CA ILE A 246 -17.24 -6.83 -0.33
C ILE A 246 -17.62 -7.89 0.70
N ASP A 247 -17.63 -7.48 1.97
CA ASP A 247 -17.79 -8.36 3.12
C ASP A 247 -19.22 -8.31 3.66
N THR A 248 -19.95 -9.44 3.51
CA THR A 248 -21.34 -9.60 3.91
C THR A 248 -21.57 -10.98 4.53
N ALA A 249 -22.61 -11.10 5.38
CA ALA A 249 -23.00 -12.38 5.96
C ALA A 249 -23.49 -13.39 4.92
N HIS A 250 -24.02 -12.90 3.78
CA HIS A 250 -24.51 -13.74 2.68
C HIS A 250 -24.19 -13.09 1.34
N GLY A 251 -23.07 -13.53 0.73
CA GLY A 251 -22.55 -12.97 -0.52
C GLY A 251 -23.39 -13.28 -1.77
N HIS A 252 -24.19 -14.36 -1.76
CA HIS A 252 -25.01 -14.74 -2.91
C HIS A 252 -26.40 -14.08 -2.86
N THR A 253 -26.43 -12.75 -2.82
CA THR A 253 -27.66 -11.96 -2.87
C THR A 253 -27.65 -11.01 -4.07
N LYS A 254 -28.85 -10.64 -4.54
CA LYS A 254 -29.02 -9.69 -5.66
C LYS A 254 -28.24 -8.39 -5.39
N GLY A 255 -28.39 -7.81 -4.20
CA GLY A 255 -27.73 -6.55 -3.85
C GLY A 255 -26.20 -6.63 -3.87
N VAL A 256 -25.60 -7.75 -3.42
CA VAL A 256 -24.16 -7.98 -3.49
C VAL A 256 -23.67 -8.05 -4.94
N VAL A 257 -24.38 -8.81 -5.79
CA VAL A 257 -24.03 -8.92 -7.22
C VAL A 257 -24.15 -7.57 -7.94
N GLU A 258 -25.18 -6.78 -7.63
CA GLU A 258 -25.36 -5.43 -8.20
C GLU A 258 -24.25 -4.48 -7.77
N VAL A 259 -23.89 -4.46 -6.47
CA VAL A 259 -22.78 -3.65 -5.95
C VAL A 259 -21.46 -4.09 -6.58
N LEU A 260 -21.19 -5.40 -6.68
CA LEU A 260 -19.98 -5.90 -7.33
C LEU A 260 -19.86 -5.38 -8.78
N LYS A 261 -20.91 -5.55 -9.58
CA LYS A 261 -20.94 -5.06 -10.97
C LYS A 261 -20.71 -3.56 -11.04
N LYS A 262 -21.35 -2.79 -10.15
CA LYS A 262 -21.24 -1.32 -10.11
C LYS A 262 -19.82 -0.89 -9.73
N VAL A 263 -19.22 -1.51 -8.72
CA VAL A 263 -17.83 -1.21 -8.31
C VAL A 263 -16.86 -1.60 -9.43
N LYS A 264 -17.00 -2.80 -10.03
CA LYS A 264 -16.10 -3.27 -11.08
C LYS A 264 -16.21 -2.44 -12.37
N SER A 265 -17.40 -1.96 -12.73
CA SER A 265 -17.56 -1.07 -13.89
C SER A 265 -16.95 0.30 -13.67
N THR A 266 -16.96 0.81 -12.43
CA THR A 266 -16.39 2.13 -12.08
C THR A 266 -14.87 2.06 -11.87
N PHE A 267 -14.37 0.95 -11.30
CA PHE A 267 -12.95 0.74 -10.98
C PHE A 267 -12.45 -0.58 -11.60
N PRO A 268 -12.30 -0.67 -12.93
CA PRO A 268 -12.02 -1.93 -13.65
C PRO A 268 -10.69 -2.57 -13.27
N ASN A 269 -9.70 -1.77 -12.87
CA ASN A 269 -8.35 -2.24 -12.52
C ASN A 269 -8.21 -2.69 -11.06
N LEU A 270 -9.24 -2.47 -10.23
CA LEU A 270 -9.19 -2.82 -8.82
C LEU A 270 -9.59 -4.28 -8.63
N ASP A 271 -8.82 -5.03 -7.86
CA ASP A 271 -9.15 -6.39 -7.49
C ASP A 271 -10.26 -6.39 -6.42
N ILE A 272 -11.27 -7.24 -6.63
CA ILE A 272 -12.44 -7.32 -5.75
C ILE A 272 -12.63 -8.77 -5.30
N VAL A 273 -12.65 -8.96 -3.99
CA VAL A 273 -13.01 -10.22 -3.32
C VAL A 273 -14.40 -10.07 -2.73
N VAL A 274 -15.21 -11.11 -2.80
CA VAL A 274 -16.62 -11.06 -2.35
C VAL A 274 -16.96 -12.26 -1.48
N GLY A 275 -17.60 -12.03 -0.35
CA GLY A 275 -18.06 -13.08 0.57
C GLY A 275 -19.15 -12.60 1.54
N ASN A 276 -19.71 -13.54 2.37
CA ASN A 276 -19.32 -14.94 2.45
C ASN A 276 -20.16 -15.82 1.54
N ILE A 277 -19.58 -16.87 1.02
CA ILE A 277 -20.27 -17.85 0.16
C ILE A 277 -19.98 -19.29 0.63
N ALA A 278 -20.88 -20.20 0.31
CA ALA A 278 -20.75 -21.61 0.67
C ALA A 278 -21.04 -22.59 -0.48
N THR A 279 -21.41 -22.10 -1.67
CA THR A 279 -21.81 -22.96 -2.79
C THR A 279 -21.06 -22.61 -4.07
N SER A 280 -20.87 -23.61 -4.95
CA SER A 280 -20.28 -23.41 -6.28
C SER A 280 -21.10 -22.46 -7.14
N ALA A 281 -22.44 -22.52 -7.03
CA ALA A 281 -23.33 -21.59 -7.75
C ALA A 281 -23.10 -20.12 -7.34
N ALA A 282 -22.87 -19.87 -6.04
CA ALA A 282 -22.52 -18.54 -5.56
C ALA A 282 -21.15 -18.07 -6.12
N ALA A 283 -20.15 -18.94 -6.09
CA ALA A 283 -18.82 -18.65 -6.64
C ALA A 283 -18.92 -18.30 -8.13
N GLN A 284 -19.62 -19.12 -8.93
CA GLN A 284 -19.79 -18.87 -10.36
C GLN A 284 -20.50 -17.54 -10.63
N ALA A 285 -21.60 -17.26 -9.92
CA ALA A 285 -22.35 -16.02 -10.09
C ALA A 285 -21.53 -14.76 -9.78
N LEU A 286 -20.63 -14.83 -8.79
CA LEU A 286 -19.77 -13.72 -8.42
C LEU A 286 -18.58 -13.55 -9.38
N ILE A 287 -17.99 -14.65 -9.86
CA ILE A 287 -16.97 -14.63 -10.92
C ILE A 287 -17.53 -14.00 -12.19
N ASP A 288 -18.72 -14.43 -12.63
CA ASP A 288 -19.39 -13.89 -13.81
C ASP A 288 -19.75 -12.40 -13.66
N ALA A 289 -19.90 -11.94 -12.42
CA ALA A 289 -20.14 -10.54 -12.09
C ALA A 289 -18.85 -9.70 -11.96
N GLY A 290 -17.67 -10.31 -12.01
CA GLY A 290 -16.37 -9.63 -12.04
C GLY A 290 -15.53 -9.71 -10.75
N ALA A 291 -15.82 -10.66 -9.84
CA ALA A 291 -14.99 -10.92 -8.67
C ALA A 291 -13.64 -11.54 -9.05
#